data_0ee883abba03a6bea83cd2029f05b1f1
#
_entry.id   0ee883abba03a6bea83cd2029f05b1f1
#
_cell.length_a   1.000
_cell.length_b   1.000
_cell.length_c   1.000
_cell.angle_alpha   90.00
_cell.angle_beta   90.00
_cell.angle_gamma   90.00
#
_symmetry.space_group_name_H-M   'P 1'
#
loop_
_entity.id
_entity.type
_entity.pdbx_description
1 polymer ?
#
loop_
_entity_poly.entity_id
_entity_poly.type
_entity_poly.pdbx_seq_one_letter_code
_entity_poly.pdbx_strand_id
1 'polypeptide(L)'
;AQLAPLERLAEKSASNLVAAIEKSKGNPLHRLLFGFGIRFVGEKAARLLAEHFLTLDRLRRAGLEELTAISEIGPKIAGAVYEFFQAPETAGLLERLERAGVNFSEPVVEEGAAAERTLEGKAFVFSGALERFTRDEAAALVRERGGKVASSVSRKTDYLVAGSEPGSKLTRAREMGVEVIDEESFVKLLQL
;
A
#
# COMPACT_ATOMS: atom_id res chain seq x y z
N ALA A 1 7.74 -18.40 -23.18
CA ALA A 1 7.53 -19.47 -24.16
C ALA A 1 6.28 -20.32 -23.90
N GLN A 2 5.93 -20.61 -22.62
CA GLN A 2 4.78 -21.49 -22.27
C GLN A 2 3.42 -20.79 -22.28
N LEU A 3 3.36 -19.47 -22.15
CA LEU A 3 2.12 -18.70 -22.07
C LEU A 3 1.59 -18.24 -23.44
N ALA A 4 2.47 -17.97 -24.40
CA ALA A 4 2.10 -17.47 -25.72
C ALA A 4 1.19 -18.42 -26.54
N PRO A 5 1.26 -19.76 -26.39
CA PRO A 5 0.36 -20.69 -27.09
C PRO A 5 -1.04 -20.80 -26.49
N LEU A 6 -1.30 -20.21 -25.30
CA LEU A 6 -2.60 -20.28 -24.67
C LEU A 6 -3.61 -19.39 -25.39
N GLU A 7 -4.85 -19.87 -25.53
CA GLU A 7 -5.93 -19.09 -26.14
C GLU A 7 -6.06 -17.72 -25.49
N ARG A 8 -6.17 -16.67 -26.33
CA ARG A 8 -6.31 -15.25 -25.96
C ARG A 8 -5.07 -14.62 -25.31
N LEU A 9 -3.90 -15.28 -25.31
CA LEU A 9 -2.63 -14.74 -24.83
C LEU A 9 -1.67 -14.56 -26.03
N ALA A 10 -1.65 -13.36 -26.62
CA ALA A 10 -0.61 -12.98 -27.58
C ALA A 10 0.74 -12.73 -26.87
N GLU A 11 1.85 -12.74 -27.62
CA GLU A 11 3.21 -12.56 -27.07
C GLU A 11 3.36 -11.35 -26.17
N LYS A 12 2.76 -10.21 -26.55
CA LYS A 12 2.78 -8.97 -25.74
C LYS A 12 2.06 -9.17 -24.41
N SER A 13 0.91 -9.84 -24.41
CA SER A 13 0.14 -10.11 -23.17
C SER A 13 0.87 -11.09 -22.27
N ALA A 14 1.49 -12.13 -22.85
CA ALA A 14 2.30 -13.08 -22.12
C ALA A 14 3.54 -12.40 -21.50
N SER A 15 4.23 -11.54 -22.23
CA SER A 15 5.37 -10.76 -21.72
C SER A 15 4.96 -9.81 -20.60
N ASN A 16 3.86 -9.08 -20.76
CA ASN A 16 3.34 -8.18 -19.74
C ASN A 16 2.96 -8.94 -18.46
N LEU A 17 2.35 -10.11 -18.58
CA LEU A 17 1.99 -10.95 -17.43
C LEU A 17 3.23 -11.41 -16.67
N VAL A 18 4.26 -11.90 -17.38
CA VAL A 18 5.53 -12.30 -16.75
C VAL A 18 6.18 -11.12 -16.04
N ALA A 19 6.26 -9.96 -16.69
CA ALA A 19 6.82 -8.75 -16.10
C ALA A 19 6.05 -8.31 -14.84
N ALA A 20 4.71 -8.38 -14.86
CA ALA A 20 3.88 -8.06 -13.70
C ALA A 20 4.10 -9.04 -12.54
N ILE A 21 4.25 -10.34 -12.83
CA ILE A 21 4.59 -11.36 -11.81
C ILE A 21 5.97 -11.07 -11.21
N GLU A 22 6.99 -10.82 -12.04
CA GLU A 22 8.33 -10.50 -11.54
C GLU A 22 8.31 -9.23 -10.67
N LYS A 23 7.64 -8.18 -11.09
CA LYS A 23 7.47 -6.96 -10.30
C LYS A 23 6.76 -7.25 -8.96
N SER A 24 5.77 -8.13 -8.95
CA SER A 24 4.99 -8.44 -7.74
C SER A 24 5.79 -9.17 -6.66
N LYS A 25 6.91 -9.83 -7.02
CA LYS A 25 7.77 -10.51 -6.05
C LYS A 25 8.41 -9.55 -5.03
N GLY A 26 8.65 -8.30 -5.41
CA GLY A 26 9.18 -7.26 -4.55
C GLY A 26 8.14 -6.56 -3.68
N ASN A 27 6.87 -6.92 -3.75
CA ASN A 27 5.83 -6.31 -2.92
C ASN A 27 6.09 -6.54 -1.43
N PRO A 28 5.69 -5.61 -0.54
CA PRO A 28 5.82 -5.76 0.90
C PRO A 28 4.98 -6.92 1.45
N LEU A 29 5.34 -7.40 2.64
CA LEU A 29 4.75 -8.59 3.26
C LEU A 29 3.21 -8.53 3.38
N HIS A 30 2.65 -7.37 3.72
CA HIS A 30 1.19 -7.24 3.84
C HIS A 30 0.45 -7.61 2.56
N ARG A 31 1.03 -7.33 1.37
CA ARG A 31 0.44 -7.71 0.07
C ARG A 31 0.47 -9.22 -0.13
N LEU A 32 1.53 -9.87 0.33
CA LEU A 32 1.64 -11.34 0.30
C LEU A 32 0.63 -12.00 1.25
N LEU A 33 0.51 -11.50 2.48
CA LEU A 33 -0.47 -11.99 3.47
C LEU A 33 -1.91 -11.88 2.97
N PHE A 34 -2.25 -10.75 2.35
CA PHE A 34 -3.55 -10.58 1.71
C PHE A 34 -3.74 -11.56 0.55
N GLY A 35 -2.69 -11.78 -0.26
CA GLY A 35 -2.70 -12.71 -1.39
C GLY A 35 -2.85 -14.19 -1.00
N PHE A 36 -2.49 -14.59 0.21
CA PHE A 36 -2.72 -15.95 0.72
C PHE A 36 -4.22 -16.27 0.88
N GLY A 37 -5.08 -15.28 0.97
CA GLY A 37 -6.52 -15.51 1.13
C GLY A 37 -6.90 -16.16 2.45
N ILE A 38 -6.13 -15.93 3.51
CA ILE A 38 -6.41 -16.47 4.85
C ILE A 38 -7.79 -15.99 5.30
N ARG A 39 -8.63 -16.92 5.75
CA ARG A 39 -9.99 -16.60 6.16
C ARG A 39 -10.01 -15.48 7.21
N PHE A 40 -10.89 -14.51 7.04
CA PHE A 40 -11.03 -13.29 7.88
C PHE A 40 -9.86 -12.28 7.79
N VAL A 41 -8.79 -12.57 7.08
CA VAL A 41 -7.67 -11.66 6.89
C VAL A 41 -7.92 -10.81 5.64
N GLY A 42 -8.47 -9.61 5.83
CA GLY A 42 -8.59 -8.59 4.80
C GLY A 42 -7.31 -7.72 4.72
N GLU A 43 -7.31 -6.73 3.83
CA GLU A 43 -6.14 -5.85 3.62
C GLU A 43 -5.67 -5.16 4.91
N LYS A 44 -6.61 -4.68 5.75
CA LYS A 44 -6.29 -4.03 7.04
C LYS A 44 -5.60 -5.00 8.01
N ALA A 45 -6.15 -6.21 8.18
CA ALA A 45 -5.58 -7.20 9.08
C ALA A 45 -4.20 -7.69 8.58
N ALA A 46 -4.04 -7.88 7.27
CA ALA A 46 -2.77 -8.24 6.67
C ALA A 46 -1.70 -7.18 6.93
N ARG A 47 -2.06 -5.89 6.84
CA ARG A 47 -1.16 -4.76 7.13
C ARG A 47 -0.76 -4.74 8.62
N LEU A 48 -1.71 -4.84 9.54
CA LEU A 48 -1.43 -4.85 10.99
C LEU A 48 -0.49 -6.00 11.38
N LEU A 49 -0.72 -7.20 10.83
CA LEU A 49 0.15 -8.35 11.05
C LEU A 49 1.56 -8.12 10.49
N ALA A 50 1.67 -7.58 9.28
CA ALA A 50 2.95 -7.34 8.65
C ALA A 50 3.75 -6.24 9.37
N GLU A 51 3.11 -5.15 9.77
CA GLU A 51 3.72 -4.06 10.54
C GLU A 51 4.20 -4.52 11.93
N HIS A 52 3.45 -5.41 12.59
CA HIS A 52 3.84 -5.93 13.91
C HIS A 52 5.01 -6.91 13.83
N PHE A 53 4.95 -7.86 12.90
CA PHE A 53 5.96 -8.92 12.83
C PHE A 53 7.15 -8.59 11.93
N LEU A 54 7.02 -7.68 10.98
CA LEU A 54 8.01 -7.22 10.01
C LEU A 54 8.52 -8.30 9.05
N THR A 55 8.51 -9.56 9.43
CA THR A 55 8.93 -10.70 8.59
C THR A 55 7.96 -11.86 8.71
N LEU A 56 7.83 -12.60 7.61
CA LEU A 56 7.01 -13.81 7.58
C LEU A 56 7.50 -14.86 8.58
N ASP A 57 8.81 -14.96 8.78
CA ASP A 57 9.42 -15.89 9.72
C ASP A 57 9.02 -15.63 11.19
N ARG A 58 8.89 -14.38 11.58
CA ARG A 58 8.39 -14.02 12.92
C ARG A 58 6.91 -14.34 13.02
N LEU A 59 6.11 -13.96 12.03
CA LEU A 59 4.67 -14.21 12.01
C LEU A 59 4.33 -15.70 12.10
N ARG A 60 4.99 -16.57 11.32
CA ARG A 60 4.71 -18.01 11.33
C ARG A 60 5.07 -18.72 12.64
N ARG A 61 5.92 -18.13 13.47
CA ARG A 61 6.31 -18.63 14.80
C ARG A 61 5.47 -18.07 15.93
N ALA A 62 4.64 -17.07 15.63
CA ALA A 62 3.81 -16.42 16.62
C ALA A 62 2.76 -17.37 17.21
N GLY A 63 2.57 -17.31 18.52
CA GLY A 63 1.51 -18.02 19.22
C GLY A 63 0.17 -17.29 19.14
N LEU A 64 -0.92 -18.00 19.49
CA LEU A 64 -2.27 -17.41 19.51
C LEU A 64 -2.38 -16.20 20.44
N GLU A 65 -1.69 -16.22 21.58
CA GLU A 65 -1.69 -15.12 22.54
C GLU A 65 -1.05 -13.86 21.95
N GLU A 66 0.10 -14.01 21.29
CA GLU A 66 0.81 -12.92 20.63
C GLU A 66 -0.01 -12.33 19.47
N LEU A 67 -0.65 -13.18 18.67
CA LEU A 67 -1.54 -12.74 17.60
C LEU A 67 -2.75 -11.96 18.12
N THR A 68 -3.38 -12.41 19.21
CA THR A 68 -4.56 -11.75 19.80
C THR A 68 -4.22 -10.46 20.55
N ALA A 69 -2.97 -10.27 20.96
CA ALA A 69 -2.51 -9.04 21.61
C ALA A 69 -2.44 -7.84 20.65
N ILE A 70 -2.43 -8.10 19.33
CA ILE A 70 -2.41 -7.04 18.32
C ILE A 70 -3.78 -6.36 18.28
N SER A 71 -3.79 -5.03 18.40
CA SER A 71 -5.02 -4.23 18.31
C SER A 71 -5.79 -4.56 17.02
N GLU A 72 -7.10 -4.73 17.12
CA GLU A 72 -8.01 -5.08 16.01
C GLU A 72 -7.83 -6.52 15.45
N ILE A 73 -6.91 -7.33 15.94
CA ILE A 73 -6.78 -8.74 15.60
C ILE A 73 -7.51 -9.56 16.67
N GLY A 74 -8.77 -9.87 16.41
CA GLY A 74 -9.56 -10.68 17.34
C GLY A 74 -9.26 -12.18 17.25
N PRO A 75 -9.79 -12.99 18.19
CA PRO A 75 -9.53 -14.44 18.26
C PRO A 75 -9.84 -15.20 16.97
N LYS A 76 -10.83 -14.77 16.19
CA LYS A 76 -11.18 -15.39 14.90
C LYS A 76 -10.09 -15.22 13.85
N ILE A 77 -9.52 -14.01 13.77
CA ILE A 77 -8.43 -13.71 12.83
C ILE A 77 -7.16 -14.43 13.29
N ALA A 78 -6.82 -14.30 14.57
CA ALA A 78 -5.65 -14.95 15.17
C ALA A 78 -5.67 -16.48 14.97
N GLY A 79 -6.82 -17.12 15.23
CA GLY A 79 -7.00 -18.56 15.00
C GLY A 79 -6.79 -18.94 13.54
N ALA A 80 -7.40 -18.21 12.59
CA ALA A 80 -7.26 -18.50 11.17
C ALA A 80 -5.81 -18.31 10.67
N VAL A 81 -5.10 -17.31 11.17
CA VAL A 81 -3.68 -17.09 10.85
C VAL A 81 -2.82 -18.22 11.42
N TYR A 82 -3.02 -18.57 12.67
CA TYR A 82 -2.28 -19.65 13.33
C TYR A 82 -2.49 -20.98 12.59
N GLU A 83 -3.74 -21.39 12.35
CA GLU A 83 -4.08 -22.62 11.62
C GLU A 83 -3.45 -22.64 10.21
N PHE A 84 -3.48 -21.52 9.49
CA PHE A 84 -2.87 -21.42 8.17
C PHE A 84 -1.38 -21.75 8.20
N PHE A 85 -0.63 -21.21 9.15
CA PHE A 85 0.81 -21.44 9.25
C PHE A 85 1.18 -22.81 9.85
N GLN A 86 0.26 -23.46 10.57
CA GLN A 86 0.45 -24.84 11.05
C GLN A 86 0.11 -25.90 9.99
N ALA A 87 -0.57 -25.53 8.92
CA ALA A 87 -0.94 -26.48 7.87
C ALA A 87 0.31 -26.96 7.08
N PRO A 88 0.49 -28.29 6.90
CA PRO A 88 1.64 -28.84 6.16
C PRO A 88 1.76 -28.30 4.72
N GLU A 89 0.63 -28.04 4.08
CA GLU A 89 0.57 -27.51 2.72
C GLU A 89 1.17 -26.11 2.63
N THR A 90 1.03 -25.31 3.70
CA THR A 90 1.58 -23.95 3.77
C THR A 90 3.11 -23.99 3.77
N ALA A 91 3.74 -24.92 4.46
CA ALA A 91 5.20 -25.06 4.47
C ALA A 91 5.75 -25.24 3.05
N GLY A 92 5.18 -26.15 2.27
CA GLY A 92 5.57 -26.38 0.89
C GLY A 92 5.27 -25.21 -0.05
N LEU A 93 4.21 -24.43 0.22
CA LEU A 93 3.92 -23.20 -0.49
C LEU A 93 5.02 -22.14 -0.22
N LEU A 94 5.34 -21.91 1.04
CA LEU A 94 6.35 -20.91 1.45
C LEU A 94 7.72 -21.21 0.86
N GLU A 95 8.18 -22.48 0.90
CA GLU A 95 9.44 -22.87 0.27
C GLU A 95 9.47 -22.56 -1.24
N ARG A 96 8.38 -22.78 -1.95
CA ARG A 96 8.30 -22.46 -3.39
C ARG A 96 8.35 -20.97 -3.64
N LEU A 97 7.68 -20.15 -2.81
CA LEU A 97 7.68 -18.69 -2.91
C LEU A 97 9.07 -18.14 -2.60
N GLU A 98 9.74 -18.66 -1.59
CA GLU A 98 11.12 -18.28 -1.23
C GLU A 98 12.09 -18.59 -2.37
N ARG A 99 12.05 -19.79 -2.94
CA ARG A 99 12.86 -20.18 -4.12
C ARG A 99 12.54 -19.32 -5.34
N ALA A 100 11.32 -18.83 -5.46
CA ALA A 100 10.93 -17.91 -6.53
C ALA A 100 11.41 -16.47 -6.31
N GLY A 101 12.01 -16.15 -5.16
CA GLY A 101 12.50 -14.82 -4.81
C GLY A 101 11.42 -13.83 -4.38
N VAL A 102 10.33 -14.33 -3.80
CA VAL A 102 9.26 -13.46 -3.25
C VAL A 102 9.75 -12.81 -1.95
N ASN A 103 9.49 -11.54 -1.79
CA ASN A 103 9.81 -10.79 -0.58
C ASN A 103 8.93 -11.22 0.60
N PHE A 104 9.55 -11.58 1.72
CA PHE A 104 8.91 -12.00 2.97
C PHE A 104 9.04 -10.95 4.08
N SER A 105 9.38 -9.73 3.73
CA SER A 105 9.59 -8.66 4.68
C SER A 105 8.64 -7.49 4.45
N GLU A 106 8.19 -6.89 5.53
CA GLU A 106 7.59 -5.57 5.50
C GLU A 106 8.72 -4.54 5.64
N PRO A 107 8.73 -3.45 4.85
CA PRO A 107 9.66 -2.39 5.10
C PRO A 107 9.47 -1.89 6.53
N VAL A 108 10.55 -1.85 7.29
CA VAL A 108 10.54 -1.16 8.58
C VAL A 108 10.34 0.30 8.24
N VAL A 109 9.14 0.80 8.45
CA VAL A 109 8.96 2.23 8.63
C VAL A 109 9.67 2.50 9.96
N GLU A 110 10.94 2.92 9.90
CA GLU A 110 11.63 3.37 11.09
C GLU A 110 10.73 4.41 11.76
N GLU A 111 10.22 4.11 12.96
CA GLU A 111 9.57 5.12 13.82
C GLU A 111 10.54 6.25 14.21
N GLY A 112 11.75 6.25 13.65
CA GLY A 112 12.76 7.30 13.73
C GLY A 112 12.87 8.15 12.46
N ALA A 113 12.23 7.74 11.35
CA ALA A 113 11.79 8.57 10.27
C ALA A 113 10.25 8.59 10.29
N ALA A 114 9.66 8.92 11.44
CA ALA A 114 8.41 9.65 11.41
C ALA A 114 8.72 10.86 10.52
N ALA A 115 8.40 10.75 9.22
CA ALA A 115 8.23 11.94 8.43
C ALA A 115 7.42 12.86 9.33
N GLU A 116 8.06 13.92 9.85
CA GLU A 116 7.42 14.79 10.83
C GLU A 116 6.00 14.93 10.33
N ARG A 117 4.99 14.69 11.20
CA ARG A 117 3.58 14.72 10.77
C ARG A 117 3.21 16.14 10.36
N THR A 118 4.03 16.68 9.46
CA THR A 118 4.01 18.05 8.94
C THR A 118 2.69 18.37 8.27
N LEU A 119 1.95 17.32 7.87
CA LEU A 119 0.66 17.46 7.21
C LEU A 119 -0.51 16.95 8.09
N GLU A 120 -0.28 16.75 9.40
CA GLU A 120 -1.33 16.27 10.30
C GLU A 120 -2.54 17.21 10.29
N GLY A 121 -3.72 16.63 10.10
CA GLY A 121 -4.99 17.36 10.01
C GLY A 121 -5.24 18.09 8.68
N LYS A 122 -4.27 18.16 7.77
CA LYS A 122 -4.42 18.82 6.47
C LYS A 122 -5.08 17.90 5.43
N ALA A 123 -5.98 18.45 4.64
CA ALA A 123 -6.69 17.75 3.58
C ALA A 123 -6.25 18.22 2.19
N PHE A 124 -5.85 17.28 1.36
CA PHE A 124 -5.33 17.52 0.01
C PHE A 124 -6.27 17.00 -1.07
N VAL A 125 -6.34 17.72 -2.18
CA VAL A 125 -6.96 17.26 -3.44
C VAL A 125 -5.96 17.45 -4.57
N PHE A 126 -5.85 16.47 -5.45
CA PHE A 126 -4.99 16.52 -6.63
C PHE A 126 -5.82 16.75 -7.89
N SER A 127 -5.33 17.64 -8.78
CA SER A 127 -5.96 17.95 -10.06
C SER A 127 -4.91 18.10 -11.16
N GLY A 128 -5.16 17.49 -12.31
CA GLY A 128 -4.18 17.43 -13.41
C GLY A 128 -3.18 16.29 -13.25
N ALA A 129 -2.22 16.21 -14.17
CA ALA A 129 -1.10 15.28 -14.13
C ALA A 129 0.09 15.91 -13.41
N LEU A 130 0.68 15.18 -12.47
CA LEU A 130 1.92 15.56 -11.81
C LEU A 130 3.10 15.05 -12.66
N GLU A 131 4.23 15.74 -12.62
CA GLU A 131 5.42 15.40 -13.41
C GLU A 131 6.33 14.41 -12.68
N ARG A 132 6.47 14.57 -11.36
CA ARG A 132 7.38 13.80 -10.49
C ARG A 132 6.73 12.58 -9.87
N PHE A 133 5.42 12.62 -9.66
CA PHE A 133 4.69 11.56 -8.94
C PHE A 133 3.46 11.14 -9.72
N THR A 134 3.12 9.87 -9.64
CA THR A 134 1.76 9.45 -9.93
C THR A 134 0.81 9.96 -8.84
N ARG A 135 -0.47 10.04 -9.13
CA ARG A 135 -1.47 10.48 -8.14
C ARG A 135 -1.49 9.60 -6.89
N ASP A 136 -1.26 8.30 -7.05
CA ASP A 136 -1.26 7.33 -5.95
C ASP A 136 -0.01 7.47 -5.08
N GLU A 137 1.16 7.73 -5.67
CA GLU A 137 2.40 8.02 -4.96
C GLU A 137 2.28 9.32 -4.15
N ALA A 138 1.80 10.40 -4.77
CA ALA A 138 1.57 11.68 -4.08
C ALA A 138 0.56 11.52 -2.92
N ALA A 139 -0.49 10.73 -3.12
CA ALA A 139 -1.48 10.42 -2.09
C ALA A 139 -0.89 9.59 -0.94
N ALA A 140 0.02 8.66 -1.22
CA ALA A 140 0.73 7.87 -0.22
C ALA A 140 1.62 8.78 0.63
N LEU A 141 2.43 9.66 0.01
CA LEU A 141 3.30 10.62 0.69
C LEU A 141 2.55 11.55 1.64
N VAL A 142 1.34 12.00 1.26
CA VAL A 142 0.49 12.82 2.14
C VAL A 142 0.04 12.02 3.36
N ARG A 143 -0.41 10.76 3.15
CA ARG A 143 -0.89 9.90 4.25
C ARG A 143 0.22 9.52 5.22
N GLU A 144 1.41 9.23 4.72
CA GLU A 144 2.61 8.93 5.52
C GLU A 144 2.95 10.07 6.48
N ARG A 145 2.67 11.34 6.08
CA ARG A 145 2.89 12.53 6.89
C ARG A 145 1.67 12.99 7.70
N GLY A 146 0.67 12.11 7.87
CA GLY A 146 -0.53 12.37 8.68
C GLY A 146 -1.63 13.18 7.97
N GLY A 147 -1.46 13.52 6.69
CA GLY A 147 -2.45 14.23 5.90
C GLY A 147 -3.59 13.33 5.37
N LYS A 148 -4.66 13.95 4.92
CA LYS A 148 -5.82 13.29 4.31
C LYS A 148 -5.90 13.62 2.84
N VAL A 149 -6.32 12.67 2.01
CA VAL A 149 -6.51 12.88 0.57
C VAL A 149 -7.98 12.67 0.23
N ALA A 150 -8.57 13.67 -0.45
CA ALA A 150 -9.95 13.62 -0.90
C ALA A 150 -10.03 13.62 -2.44
N SER A 151 -11.09 13.03 -2.98
CA SER A 151 -11.33 12.97 -4.42
C SER A 151 -11.93 14.26 -5.00
N SER A 152 -12.54 15.09 -4.15
CA SER A 152 -13.24 16.31 -4.55
C SER A 152 -12.94 17.46 -3.60
N VAL A 153 -12.95 18.70 -4.14
CA VAL A 153 -12.76 19.93 -3.38
C VAL A 153 -13.99 20.24 -2.53
N SER A 154 -13.76 20.56 -1.27
CA SER A 154 -14.79 20.96 -0.30
C SER A 154 -14.23 22.06 0.64
N ARG A 155 -15.08 22.63 1.49
CA ARG A 155 -14.65 23.61 2.52
C ARG A 155 -13.69 23.01 3.57
N LYS A 156 -13.52 21.68 3.59
CA LYS A 156 -12.59 20.96 4.46
C LYS A 156 -11.25 20.65 3.77
N THR A 157 -11.08 21.12 2.53
CA THR A 157 -9.84 20.95 1.77
C THR A 157 -8.91 22.10 2.10
N ASP A 158 -7.71 21.82 2.55
CA ASP A 158 -6.69 22.84 2.84
C ASP A 158 -5.90 23.19 1.57
N TYR A 159 -5.51 22.18 0.80
CA TYR A 159 -4.68 22.36 -0.39
C TYR A 159 -5.23 21.66 -1.62
N LEU A 160 -5.24 22.36 -2.75
CA LEU A 160 -5.34 21.75 -4.07
C LEU A 160 -3.95 21.75 -4.72
N VAL A 161 -3.41 20.56 -4.97
CA VAL A 161 -2.18 20.41 -5.75
C VAL A 161 -2.55 20.37 -7.23
N ALA A 162 -2.13 21.39 -7.97
CA ALA A 162 -2.41 21.54 -9.40
C ALA A 162 -1.20 21.11 -10.22
N GLY A 163 -1.34 20.01 -10.95
CA GLY A 163 -0.41 19.60 -12.01
C GLY A 163 -0.75 20.23 -13.36
N SER A 164 -0.21 19.64 -14.44
CA SER A 164 -0.51 20.07 -15.80
C SER A 164 -2.00 19.82 -16.12
N GLU A 165 -2.61 20.76 -16.83
CA GLU A 165 -4.03 20.72 -17.24
C GLU A 165 -5.00 20.46 -16.08
N PRO A 166 -4.97 21.27 -15.02
CA PRO A 166 -5.88 21.12 -13.90
C PRO A 166 -7.30 21.45 -14.35
N GLY A 167 -8.20 20.44 -14.32
CA GLY A 167 -9.58 20.57 -14.75
C GLY A 167 -10.47 21.39 -13.80
N SER A 168 -11.78 21.14 -13.83
CA SER A 168 -12.81 21.88 -13.06
C SER A 168 -12.56 21.95 -11.55
N LYS A 169 -11.72 21.11 -10.97
CA LYS A 169 -11.36 21.18 -9.55
C LYS A 169 -10.60 22.46 -9.19
N LEU A 170 -9.78 22.98 -10.12
CA LEU A 170 -9.07 24.25 -9.92
C LEU A 170 -10.04 25.42 -9.76
N THR A 171 -11.02 25.54 -10.67
CA THR A 171 -12.06 26.58 -10.59
C THR A 171 -12.80 26.49 -9.26
N ARG A 172 -13.21 25.30 -8.89
CA ARG A 172 -13.94 25.06 -7.64
C ARG A 172 -13.11 25.36 -6.39
N ALA A 173 -11.80 25.09 -6.41
CA ALA A 173 -10.90 25.43 -5.31
C ALA A 173 -10.81 26.95 -5.11
N ARG A 174 -10.67 27.70 -6.20
CA ARG A 174 -10.65 29.17 -6.18
C ARG A 174 -11.96 29.77 -5.66
N GLU A 175 -13.11 29.24 -6.12
CA GLU A 175 -14.43 29.66 -5.65
C GLU A 175 -14.65 29.41 -4.15
N MET A 176 -14.04 28.37 -3.61
CA MET A 176 -14.15 27.99 -2.20
C MET A 176 -13.05 28.59 -1.31
N GLY A 177 -12.10 29.35 -1.89
CA GLY A 177 -10.97 29.93 -1.14
C GLY A 177 -9.97 28.88 -0.66
N VAL A 178 -9.91 27.69 -1.32
CA VAL A 178 -8.91 26.66 -1.04
C VAL A 178 -7.56 27.07 -1.61
N GLU A 179 -6.51 26.92 -0.84
CA GLU A 179 -5.15 27.23 -1.27
C GLU A 179 -4.72 26.33 -2.43
N VAL A 180 -4.31 26.92 -3.54
CA VAL A 180 -3.84 26.20 -4.72
C VAL A 180 -2.32 26.28 -4.76
N ILE A 181 -1.68 25.11 -4.76
CA ILE A 181 -0.22 24.98 -4.85
C ILE A 181 0.16 24.17 -6.08
N ASP A 182 1.33 24.42 -6.63
CA ASP A 182 1.95 23.63 -7.69
C ASP A 182 2.69 22.40 -7.10
N GLU A 183 3.20 21.54 -7.98
CA GLU A 183 3.93 20.33 -7.56
C GLU A 183 5.24 20.68 -6.85
N GLU A 184 5.92 21.76 -7.23
CA GLU A 184 7.16 22.18 -6.58
C GLU A 184 6.91 22.63 -5.12
N SER A 185 5.87 23.42 -4.89
CA SER A 185 5.43 23.81 -3.55
C SER A 185 4.97 22.62 -2.72
N PHE A 186 4.31 21.65 -3.35
CA PHE A 186 3.94 20.40 -2.71
C PHE A 186 5.17 19.59 -2.26
N VAL A 187 6.21 19.49 -3.10
CA VAL A 187 7.48 18.83 -2.73
C VAL A 187 8.15 19.55 -1.54
N LYS A 188 8.14 20.87 -1.52
CA LYS A 188 8.65 21.65 -0.37
C LYS A 188 7.87 21.39 0.92
N LEU A 189 6.52 21.27 0.83
CA LEU A 189 5.68 20.90 1.97
C LEU A 189 5.96 19.49 2.49
N LEU A 190 6.35 18.58 1.60
CA LEU A 190 6.78 17.23 1.97
C LEU A 190 8.18 17.18 2.56
N GLN A 191 8.94 18.28 2.52
CA GLN A 191 10.36 18.36 2.92
C GLN A 191 11.25 17.32 2.18
N LEU A 192 11.00 17.16 0.87
CA LEU A 192 11.74 16.27 -0.03
C LEU A 192 12.73 17.07 -0.89
#